data_8450f7c4ea72e3612bc67bb56ec22086
#
_entry.id   8450f7c4ea72e3612bc67bb56ec22086
#
_cell.length_a   1.000
_cell.length_b   1.000
_cell.length_c   1.000
_cell.angle_alpha   90.00
_cell.angle_beta   90.00
_cell.angle_gamma   90.00
#
_symmetry.space_group_name_H-M   'P 1'
#
loop_
_entity.id
_entity.type
_entity.pdbx_description
1 polymer ?
#
loop_
_entity_poly.entity_id
_entity_poly.type
_entity_poly.pdbx_seq_one_letter_code
_entity_poly.pdbx_strand_id
1 'polypeptide(L)'
;IPDGVVLLEEDPSNGAKVRDRIVEVVSDLFEFYDPWSDVQVLAPMKRGATGTRALNAALQDLLNPSSDKVEDPEERKVFARTGDRVMQLSNDYEVGVFNGDVGLVDDVMRNGSFVGRFVTGIDKQTRVMYSSKDVGDTVSLAYALTVHKAQGAEYPVVVLPLVKDHFPMLRRALLYTAVSRAKRLL
;
A
#
# COMPACT_ATOMS: atom_id res chain seq x y z
N ILE A 1 -17.16 -6.68 13.85
CA ILE A 1 -15.86 -6.87 14.52
C ILE A 1 -15.77 -5.81 15.61
N PRO A 2 -15.35 -6.16 16.86
CA PRO A 2 -15.20 -5.19 17.93
C PRO A 2 -14.09 -4.20 17.60
N ASP A 3 -14.25 -2.94 18.03
CA ASP A 3 -13.19 -1.95 17.98
C ASP A 3 -12.07 -2.36 18.95
N GLY A 4 -10.81 -2.16 18.59
CA GLY A 4 -9.68 -2.47 19.44
C GLY A 4 -8.43 -2.97 18.73
N VAL A 5 -7.65 -3.77 19.43
CA VAL A 5 -6.41 -4.39 18.93
C VAL A 5 -6.56 -5.89 18.92
N VAL A 6 -6.30 -6.51 17.76
CA VAL A 6 -6.23 -7.96 17.61
C VAL A 6 -4.79 -8.36 17.34
N LEU A 7 -4.23 -9.20 18.19
CA LEU A 7 -2.89 -9.74 18.02
C LEU A 7 -2.96 -11.12 17.37
N LEU A 8 -2.30 -11.27 16.24
CA LEU A 8 -2.13 -12.55 15.55
C LEU A 8 -0.68 -12.97 15.66
N GLU A 9 -0.45 -14.16 16.21
CA GLU A 9 0.89 -14.70 16.40
C GLU A 9 1.28 -15.58 15.20
N GLU A 10 2.43 -15.26 14.62
CA GLU A 10 3.08 -16.05 13.57
C GLU A 10 4.58 -16.17 13.87
N ASP A 11 5.25 -17.12 13.24
CA ASP A 11 6.70 -17.23 13.36
C ASP A 11 7.39 -15.97 12.78
N PRO A 12 7.95 -15.10 13.62
CA PRO A 12 8.52 -13.83 13.19
C PRO A 12 9.83 -13.99 12.40
N SER A 13 10.38 -15.21 12.32
CA SER A 13 11.56 -15.50 11.49
C SER A 13 11.22 -15.88 10.06
N ASN A 14 9.96 -16.23 9.77
CA ASN A 14 9.47 -16.56 8.43
C ASN A 14 8.65 -15.40 7.84
N GLY A 15 9.34 -14.41 7.31
CA GLY A 15 8.69 -13.23 6.72
C GLY A 15 7.76 -13.54 5.55
N ALA A 16 8.01 -14.61 4.78
CA ALA A 16 7.13 -15.03 3.69
C ALA A 16 5.78 -15.52 4.25
N LYS A 17 5.79 -16.37 5.27
CA LYS A 17 4.60 -16.85 5.94
C LYS A 17 3.79 -15.71 6.55
N VAL A 18 4.49 -14.75 7.19
CA VAL A 18 3.85 -13.55 7.74
C VAL A 18 3.20 -12.72 6.64
N ARG A 19 3.85 -12.52 5.49
CA ARG A 19 3.26 -11.82 4.33
C ARG A 19 1.98 -12.52 3.86
N ASP A 20 2.02 -13.83 3.68
CA ASP A 20 0.88 -14.60 3.21
C ASP A 20 -0.29 -14.53 4.23
N ARG A 21 0.03 -14.55 5.54
CA ARG A 21 -0.97 -14.33 6.59
C ARG A 21 -1.59 -12.93 6.55
N ILE A 22 -0.82 -11.90 6.22
CA ILE A 22 -1.35 -10.54 6.02
C ILE A 22 -2.37 -10.52 4.87
N VAL A 23 -2.06 -11.19 3.75
CA VAL A 23 -2.97 -11.29 2.60
C VAL A 23 -4.28 -11.97 3.00
N GLU A 24 -4.23 -13.07 3.76
CA GLU A 24 -5.41 -13.74 4.31
C GLU A 24 -6.23 -12.81 5.22
N VAL A 25 -5.57 -12.14 6.18
CA VAL A 25 -6.24 -11.21 7.10
C VAL A 25 -6.94 -10.08 6.33
N VAL A 26 -6.27 -9.50 5.33
CA VAL A 26 -6.87 -8.46 4.49
C VAL A 26 -8.07 -9.01 3.72
N SER A 27 -7.98 -10.24 3.20
CA SER A 27 -9.11 -10.92 2.53
C SER A 27 -10.30 -11.14 3.46
N ASP A 28 -10.05 -11.59 4.69
CA ASP A 28 -11.09 -11.81 5.70
C ASP A 28 -11.81 -10.51 6.10
N LEU A 29 -11.09 -9.39 6.07
CA LEU A 29 -11.64 -8.07 6.39
C LEU A 29 -12.64 -7.56 5.36
N PHE A 30 -12.66 -8.10 4.12
CA PHE A 30 -13.59 -7.69 3.06
C PHE A 30 -15.05 -7.94 3.38
N GLU A 31 -15.34 -8.86 4.28
CA GLU A 31 -16.72 -9.08 4.72
C GLU A 31 -17.30 -7.89 5.52
N PHE A 32 -16.43 -7.04 6.09
CA PHE A 32 -16.82 -6.02 7.06
C PHE A 32 -16.38 -4.61 6.69
N TYR A 33 -15.39 -4.48 5.83
CA TYR A 33 -14.72 -3.21 5.49
C TYR A 33 -14.47 -3.12 3.99
N ASP A 34 -14.54 -1.91 3.46
CA ASP A 34 -14.09 -1.65 2.09
C ASP A 34 -12.55 -1.72 2.03
N PRO A 35 -11.99 -2.69 1.28
CA PRO A 35 -10.54 -2.83 1.20
C PRO A 35 -9.83 -1.62 0.59
N TRP A 36 -10.55 -0.80 -0.18
CA TRP A 36 -10.00 0.36 -0.87
C TRP A 36 -9.91 1.61 -0.01
N SER A 37 -10.88 1.82 0.89
CA SER A 37 -10.98 3.02 1.71
C SER A 37 -10.67 2.77 3.18
N ASP A 38 -11.00 1.60 3.71
CA ASP A 38 -11.04 1.36 5.14
C ASP A 38 -9.81 0.62 5.67
N VAL A 39 -9.18 -0.23 4.85
CA VAL A 39 -8.06 -1.07 5.27
C VAL A 39 -6.73 -0.52 4.75
N GLN A 40 -5.78 -0.32 5.65
CA GLN A 40 -4.42 0.08 5.29
C GLN A 40 -3.40 -0.84 5.94
N VAL A 41 -2.57 -1.46 5.10
CA VAL A 41 -1.40 -2.20 5.57
C VAL A 41 -0.24 -1.22 5.77
N LEU A 42 0.36 -1.23 6.95
CA LEU A 42 1.54 -0.42 7.27
C LEU A 42 2.74 -1.33 7.50
N ALA A 43 3.91 -0.95 7.01
CA ALA A 43 5.15 -1.68 7.26
C ALA A 43 6.24 -0.76 7.78
N PRO A 44 7.12 -1.23 8.69
CA PRO A 44 8.26 -0.45 9.17
C PRO A 44 9.28 -0.10 8.09
N MET A 45 9.40 -0.92 7.03
CA MET A 45 10.43 -0.77 6.00
C MET A 45 9.93 -1.09 4.59
N LYS A 46 10.75 -0.71 3.59
CA LYS A 46 10.42 -0.91 2.16
C LYS A 46 10.83 -2.28 1.63
N ARG A 47 11.93 -2.86 2.16
CA ARG A 47 12.55 -4.12 1.68
C ARG A 47 12.19 -5.29 2.61
N GLY A 48 12.45 -6.52 2.15
CA GLY A 48 12.15 -7.75 2.86
C GLY A 48 10.76 -8.30 2.52
N ALA A 49 10.48 -9.53 2.96
CA ALA A 49 9.24 -10.25 2.63
C ALA A 49 7.98 -9.53 3.17
N THR A 50 8.11 -8.81 4.29
CA THR A 50 7.05 -7.99 4.90
C THR A 50 7.29 -6.49 4.70
N GLY A 51 8.18 -6.11 3.79
CA GLY A 51 8.37 -4.73 3.37
C GLY A 51 7.29 -4.27 2.39
N THR A 52 7.10 -2.95 2.26
CA THR A 52 6.02 -2.42 1.41
C THR A 52 6.10 -2.88 -0.04
N ARG A 53 7.28 -3.20 -0.59
CA ARG A 53 7.40 -3.70 -1.97
C ARG A 53 6.75 -5.06 -2.15
N ALA A 54 7.09 -6.02 -1.29
CA ALA A 54 6.54 -7.37 -1.35
C ALA A 54 5.05 -7.40 -0.98
N LEU A 55 4.66 -6.61 0.03
CA LEU A 55 3.26 -6.48 0.44
C LEU A 55 2.40 -5.85 -0.66
N ASN A 56 2.88 -4.79 -1.32
CA ASN A 56 2.15 -4.18 -2.43
C ASN A 56 1.94 -5.15 -3.59
N ALA A 57 2.94 -5.95 -3.94
CA ALA A 57 2.78 -6.96 -4.99
C ALA A 57 1.74 -8.03 -4.61
N ALA A 58 1.81 -8.57 -3.39
CA ALA A 58 0.88 -9.59 -2.93
C ALA A 58 -0.56 -9.05 -2.79
N LEU A 59 -0.71 -7.84 -2.27
CA LEU A 59 -2.02 -7.19 -2.13
C LEU A 59 -2.60 -6.74 -3.48
N GLN A 60 -1.76 -6.35 -4.44
CA GLN A 60 -2.21 -6.07 -5.80
C GLN A 60 -2.80 -7.33 -6.44
N ASP A 61 -2.14 -8.49 -6.27
CA ASP A 61 -2.65 -9.75 -6.81
C ASP A 61 -3.96 -10.20 -6.14
N LEU A 62 -4.18 -9.87 -4.86
CA LEU A 62 -5.43 -10.12 -4.15
C LEU A 62 -6.55 -9.16 -4.58
N LEU A 63 -6.26 -7.85 -4.58
CA LEU A 63 -7.27 -6.80 -4.69
C LEU A 63 -7.58 -6.41 -6.14
N ASN A 64 -6.58 -6.51 -7.00
CA ASN A 64 -6.69 -6.17 -8.42
C ASN A 64 -5.98 -7.23 -9.27
N PRO A 65 -6.49 -8.48 -9.28
CA PRO A 65 -5.85 -9.56 -10.02
C PRO A 65 -5.78 -9.23 -11.52
N SER A 66 -4.62 -9.52 -12.14
CA SER A 66 -4.48 -9.38 -13.59
C SER A 66 -5.29 -10.46 -14.30
N SER A 67 -6.01 -10.06 -15.36
CA SER A 67 -6.64 -10.99 -16.30
C SER A 67 -5.58 -11.72 -17.15
N ASP A 68 -4.44 -11.09 -17.36
CA ASP A 68 -3.32 -11.64 -18.12
C ASP A 68 -2.35 -12.33 -17.15
N LYS A 69 -2.30 -13.66 -17.22
CA LYS A 69 -1.30 -14.46 -16.51
C LYS A 69 0.06 -14.21 -17.16
N VAL A 70 0.80 -13.26 -16.64
CA VAL A 70 2.22 -13.13 -16.95
C VAL A 70 2.97 -14.14 -16.07
N GLU A 71 3.41 -15.24 -16.69
CA GLU A 71 4.03 -16.37 -15.99
C GLU A 71 5.42 -16.04 -15.44
N ASP A 72 6.09 -14.99 -15.95
CA ASP A 72 7.42 -14.59 -15.49
C ASP A 72 7.37 -13.27 -14.69
N PRO A 73 7.72 -13.30 -13.38
CA PRO A 73 7.81 -12.10 -12.55
C PRO A 73 8.86 -11.07 -13.06
N GLU A 74 9.90 -11.52 -13.79
CA GLU A 74 10.92 -10.64 -14.38
C GLU A 74 10.42 -9.98 -15.67
N GLU A 75 9.45 -10.58 -16.35
CA GLU A 75 8.77 -9.99 -17.50
C GLU A 75 7.65 -9.01 -17.12
N ARG A 76 7.31 -8.86 -15.84
CA ARG A 76 6.37 -7.84 -15.34
C ARG A 76 6.93 -6.44 -15.57
N LYS A 77 6.95 -6.00 -16.80
CA LYS A 77 7.27 -4.62 -17.20
C LYS A 77 6.20 -3.62 -16.78
N VAL A 78 5.06 -4.09 -16.34
CA VAL A 78 3.92 -3.25 -15.95
C VAL A 78 3.81 -3.23 -14.45
N PHE A 79 4.23 -2.12 -13.86
CA PHE A 79 4.14 -1.87 -12.42
C PHE A 79 2.69 -1.69 -11.95
N ALA A 80 1.86 -1.01 -12.73
CA ALA A 80 0.49 -0.63 -12.38
C ALA A 80 -0.53 -1.34 -13.27
N ARG A 81 -1.70 -1.62 -12.72
CA ARG A 81 -2.89 -2.12 -13.42
C ARG A 81 -3.98 -1.06 -13.30
N THR A 82 -4.86 -0.98 -14.30
CA THR A 82 -6.05 -0.11 -14.20
C THR A 82 -6.84 -0.45 -12.94
N GLY A 83 -7.19 0.56 -12.17
CA GLY A 83 -7.84 0.41 -10.86
C GLY A 83 -6.88 0.30 -9.69
N ASP A 84 -5.57 0.18 -9.88
CA ASP A 84 -4.61 0.14 -8.78
C ASP A 84 -4.64 1.42 -7.94
N ARG A 85 -4.42 1.24 -6.64
CA ARG A 85 -4.23 2.33 -5.70
C ARG A 85 -2.77 2.76 -5.70
N VAL A 86 -2.52 4.04 -5.96
CA VAL A 86 -1.17 4.62 -6.04
C VAL A 86 -1.03 5.83 -5.11
N MET A 87 0.20 6.12 -4.71
CA MET A 87 0.54 7.30 -3.91
C MET A 87 1.63 8.11 -4.61
N GLN A 88 1.43 9.41 -4.65
CA GLN A 88 2.46 10.38 -5.03
C GLN A 88 3.57 10.43 -3.96
N LEU A 89 4.82 10.41 -4.38
CA LEU A 89 5.98 10.38 -3.49
C LEU A 89 6.75 11.70 -3.42
N SER A 90 6.48 12.62 -4.34
CA SER A 90 7.10 13.95 -4.44
C SER A 90 6.03 15.01 -4.68
N ASN A 91 6.33 16.27 -4.33
CA ASN A 91 5.41 17.36 -4.64
C ASN A 91 5.52 17.74 -6.12
N ASP A 92 4.39 17.85 -6.78
CA ASP A 92 4.25 18.45 -8.11
C ASP A 92 3.35 19.68 -8.01
N TYR A 93 3.97 20.84 -7.96
CA TYR A 93 3.29 22.12 -7.80
C TYR A 93 2.60 22.58 -9.09
N GLU A 94 3.02 22.08 -10.26
CA GLU A 94 2.43 22.48 -11.54
C GLU A 94 1.05 21.86 -11.72
N VAL A 95 0.90 20.58 -11.39
CA VAL A 95 -0.37 19.87 -11.48
C VAL A 95 -1.16 19.87 -10.15
N GLY A 96 -0.53 20.25 -9.05
CA GLY A 96 -1.16 20.35 -7.73
C GLY A 96 -1.40 18.99 -7.08
N VAL A 97 -0.50 18.02 -7.29
CA VAL A 97 -0.48 16.72 -6.61
C VAL A 97 0.74 16.63 -5.70
N PHE A 98 0.53 16.28 -4.45
CA PHE A 98 1.55 16.39 -3.42
C PHE A 98 1.98 15.03 -2.87
N ASN A 99 3.15 15.01 -2.24
CA ASN A 99 3.66 13.85 -1.55
C ASN A 99 2.68 13.35 -0.47
N GLY A 100 2.23 12.12 -0.61
CA GLY A 100 1.24 11.50 0.25
C GLY A 100 -0.17 11.44 -0.35
N ASP A 101 -0.45 12.18 -1.42
CA ASP A 101 -1.73 12.07 -2.11
C ASP A 101 -1.93 10.67 -2.68
N VAL A 102 -3.11 10.11 -2.43
CA VAL A 102 -3.51 8.79 -2.93
C VAL A 102 -4.46 8.96 -4.10
N GLY A 103 -4.24 8.18 -5.14
CA GLY A 103 -5.05 8.16 -6.34
C GLY A 103 -5.29 6.74 -6.85
N LEU A 104 -6.02 6.65 -7.95
CA LEU A 104 -6.29 5.41 -8.67
C LEU A 104 -5.68 5.46 -10.07
N VAL A 105 -5.25 4.32 -10.57
CA VAL A 105 -4.80 4.20 -11.96
C VAL A 105 -6.01 4.13 -12.87
N ASP A 106 -6.15 5.11 -13.75
CA ASP A 106 -7.25 5.19 -14.73
C ASP A 106 -6.97 4.33 -15.96
N ASP A 107 -5.72 4.35 -16.45
CA ASP A 107 -5.35 3.68 -17.69
C ASP A 107 -3.86 3.28 -17.69
N VAL A 108 -3.54 2.19 -18.37
CA VAL A 108 -2.18 1.66 -18.52
C VAL A 108 -1.88 1.43 -19.99
N MET A 109 -0.78 2.02 -20.47
CA MET A 109 -0.35 1.92 -21.86
C MET A 109 0.56 0.71 -22.09
N ARG A 110 0.65 0.25 -23.33
CA ARG A 110 1.50 -0.89 -23.74
C ARG A 110 2.99 -0.72 -23.42
N ASN A 111 3.47 0.53 -23.31
CA ASN A 111 4.85 0.84 -22.97
C ASN A 111 5.11 0.85 -21.45
N GLY A 112 4.12 0.48 -20.62
CA GLY A 112 4.20 0.48 -19.16
C GLY A 112 4.00 1.85 -18.51
N SER A 113 3.75 2.92 -19.29
CA SER A 113 3.29 4.20 -18.74
C SER A 113 1.84 4.09 -18.29
N PHE A 114 1.43 4.89 -17.31
CA PHE A 114 0.06 4.87 -16.83
C PHE A 114 -0.42 6.27 -16.41
N VAL A 115 -1.72 6.43 -16.31
CA VAL A 115 -2.37 7.65 -15.83
C VAL A 115 -2.90 7.42 -14.43
N GLY A 116 -2.39 8.17 -13.45
CA GLY A 116 -2.93 8.24 -12.11
C GLY A 116 -3.94 9.38 -11.99
N ARG A 117 -5.09 9.11 -11.38
CA ARG A 117 -6.13 10.09 -11.07
C ARG A 117 -6.16 10.35 -9.58
N PHE A 118 -5.98 11.59 -9.18
CA PHE A 118 -5.96 12.08 -7.80
C PHE A 118 -7.13 13.02 -7.57
N VAL A 119 -7.69 12.98 -6.36
CA VAL A 119 -8.65 14.00 -5.92
C VAL A 119 -7.87 15.09 -5.20
N THR A 120 -7.83 16.27 -5.80
CA THR A 120 -7.10 17.43 -5.27
C THR A 120 -8.09 18.54 -4.91
N GLY A 121 -8.01 19.04 -3.67
CA GLY A 121 -8.94 20.05 -3.20
C GLY A 121 -10.40 19.55 -3.08
N ILE A 122 -11.35 20.46 -3.23
CA ILE A 122 -12.78 20.14 -3.15
C ILE A 122 -13.23 19.66 -4.54
N ASP A 123 -13.36 18.33 -4.70
CA ASP A 123 -13.91 17.65 -5.90
C ASP A 123 -13.12 17.86 -7.24
N LYS A 124 -11.91 18.41 -7.18
CA LYS A 124 -11.09 18.53 -8.37
C LYS A 124 -10.33 17.21 -8.62
N GLN A 125 -10.59 16.59 -9.78
CA GLN A 125 -9.82 15.43 -10.24
C GLN A 125 -8.65 15.89 -11.09
N THR A 126 -7.45 15.49 -10.71
CA THR A 126 -6.22 15.77 -11.45
C THR A 126 -5.67 14.45 -11.99
N ARG A 127 -5.36 14.42 -13.28
CA ARG A 127 -4.75 13.27 -13.97
C ARG A 127 -3.28 13.54 -14.24
N VAL A 128 -2.42 12.61 -13.85
CA VAL A 128 -0.97 12.70 -14.01
C VAL A 128 -0.50 11.48 -14.78
N MET A 129 0.32 11.70 -15.80
CA MET A 129 0.95 10.60 -16.55
C MET A 129 2.29 10.26 -15.91
N TYR A 130 2.50 8.97 -15.66
CA TYR A 130 3.74 8.40 -15.14
C TYR A 130 4.36 7.46 -16.15
N SER A 131 5.67 7.52 -16.28
CA SER A 131 6.47 6.55 -17.01
C SER A 131 6.97 5.46 -16.05
N SER A 132 7.50 4.36 -16.59
CA SER A 132 8.14 3.33 -15.77
C SER A 132 9.33 3.84 -14.93
N LYS A 133 9.95 4.97 -15.31
CA LYS A 133 11.06 5.58 -14.58
C LYS A 133 10.60 6.34 -13.31
N ASP A 134 9.34 6.76 -13.28
CA ASP A 134 8.77 7.52 -12.16
C ASP A 134 8.43 6.59 -10.98
N VAL A 135 8.37 5.28 -11.25
CA VAL A 135 8.04 4.27 -10.25
C VAL A 135 9.12 4.16 -9.17
N GLY A 136 8.72 4.32 -7.92
CA GLY A 136 9.59 4.26 -6.75
C GLY A 136 10.16 5.61 -6.31
N ASP A 137 10.30 6.57 -7.21
CA ASP A 137 10.80 7.93 -6.93
C ASP A 137 9.68 8.95 -6.88
N THR A 138 8.77 8.94 -7.87
CA THR A 138 7.67 9.90 -7.99
C THR A 138 6.32 9.28 -7.58
N VAL A 139 6.11 7.99 -7.86
CA VAL A 139 4.85 7.27 -7.58
C VAL A 139 5.13 5.84 -7.11
N SER A 140 4.26 5.30 -6.27
CA SER A 140 4.29 3.89 -5.85
C SER A 140 2.89 3.33 -5.67
N LEU A 141 2.76 1.99 -5.68
CA LEU A 141 1.54 1.34 -5.19
C LEU A 141 1.28 1.72 -3.73
N ALA A 142 0.01 1.80 -3.35
CA ALA A 142 -0.44 2.30 -2.06
C ALA A 142 -1.31 1.32 -1.27
N TYR A 143 -1.28 0.03 -1.59
CA TYR A 143 -1.93 -1.02 -0.78
C TYR A 143 -1.23 -1.20 0.57
N ALA A 144 0.10 -1.13 0.57
CA ALA A 144 0.93 -1.09 1.77
C ALA A 144 1.82 0.16 1.77
N LEU A 145 1.83 0.89 2.88
CA LEU A 145 2.62 2.11 3.08
C LEU A 145 3.65 1.92 4.19
N THR A 146 4.73 2.70 4.15
CA THR A 146 5.58 2.79 5.34
C THR A 146 4.87 3.60 6.42
N VAL A 147 5.11 3.26 7.69
CA VAL A 147 4.55 4.00 8.85
C VAL A 147 4.79 5.51 8.72
N HIS A 148 5.97 5.91 8.22
CA HIS A 148 6.29 7.33 8.00
C HIS A 148 5.42 7.99 6.92
N LYS A 149 5.09 7.27 5.84
CA LYS A 149 4.23 7.78 4.77
C LYS A 149 2.76 7.88 5.16
N ALA A 150 2.35 7.14 6.17
CA ALA A 150 1.01 7.19 6.73
C ALA A 150 0.83 8.29 7.79
N GLN A 151 1.88 9.08 8.10
CA GLN A 151 1.76 10.18 9.04
C GLN A 151 0.76 11.23 8.54
N GLY A 152 -0.14 11.64 9.43
CA GLY A 152 -1.21 12.60 9.10
C GLY A 152 -2.48 11.95 8.55
N ALA A 153 -2.43 10.72 8.05
CA ALA A 153 -3.61 9.97 7.64
C ALA A 153 -4.13 9.07 8.78
N GLU A 154 -5.40 8.73 8.72
CA GLU A 154 -6.05 7.81 9.64
C GLU A 154 -6.96 6.86 8.86
N TYR A 155 -7.05 5.61 9.31
CA TYR A 155 -7.79 4.54 8.64
C TYR A 155 -8.70 3.82 9.62
N PRO A 156 -9.90 3.38 9.22
CA PRO A 156 -10.74 2.54 10.07
C PRO A 156 -10.00 1.31 10.59
N VAL A 157 -9.27 0.62 9.72
CA VAL A 157 -8.50 -0.59 10.04
C VAL A 157 -7.06 -0.44 9.60
N VAL A 158 -6.14 -0.79 10.49
CA VAL A 158 -4.70 -0.87 10.19
C VAL A 158 -4.22 -2.30 10.41
N VAL A 159 -3.45 -2.82 9.48
CA VAL A 159 -2.73 -4.10 9.61
C VAL A 159 -1.24 -3.82 9.68
N LEU A 160 -0.59 -4.22 10.77
CA LEU A 160 0.82 -3.91 11.04
C LEU A 160 1.63 -5.19 11.31
N PRO A 161 2.47 -5.66 10.39
CA PRO A 161 3.41 -6.74 10.66
C PRO A 161 4.58 -6.30 11.54
N LEU A 162 4.92 -7.15 12.52
CA LEU A 162 6.09 -6.98 13.36
C LEU A 162 6.91 -8.27 13.31
N VAL A 163 8.02 -8.25 12.57
CA VAL A 163 8.92 -9.40 12.38
C VAL A 163 10.35 -9.06 12.84
N LYS A 164 11.19 -10.08 12.97
CA LYS A 164 12.59 -9.91 13.42
C LYS A 164 13.39 -8.97 12.49
N ASP A 165 13.16 -9.03 11.20
CA ASP A 165 13.85 -8.17 10.21
C ASP A 165 13.53 -6.68 10.42
N HIS A 166 12.43 -6.35 11.10
CA HIS A 166 12.07 -4.98 11.43
C HIS A 166 12.81 -4.41 12.64
N PHE A 167 13.56 -5.23 13.38
CA PHE A 167 14.21 -4.84 14.64
C PHE A 167 14.97 -3.51 14.56
N PRO A 168 15.74 -3.19 13.51
CA PRO A 168 16.45 -1.91 13.43
C PRO A 168 15.52 -0.68 13.43
N MET A 169 14.26 -0.87 13.02
CA MET A 169 13.25 0.18 12.91
C MET A 169 12.23 0.18 14.05
N LEU A 170 12.19 -0.90 14.88
CA LEU A 170 11.24 -1.05 15.97
C LEU A 170 11.61 -0.16 17.15
N ARG A 171 11.12 1.08 17.10
CA ARG A 171 11.22 2.04 18.22
C ARG A 171 9.82 2.37 18.73
N ARG A 172 9.69 2.73 20.01
CA ARG A 172 8.42 3.16 20.60
C ARG A 172 7.69 4.20 19.76
N ALA A 173 8.41 5.19 19.23
CA ALA A 173 7.84 6.25 18.40
C ALA A 173 7.20 5.70 17.11
N LEU A 174 7.83 4.71 16.46
CA LEU A 174 7.29 4.09 15.25
C LEU A 174 6.01 3.30 15.55
N LEU A 175 6.02 2.49 16.62
CA LEU A 175 4.83 1.75 17.05
C LEU A 175 3.69 2.70 17.41
N TYR A 176 3.98 3.74 18.20
CA TYR A 176 2.98 4.74 18.56
C TYR A 176 2.38 5.40 17.30
N THR A 177 3.23 5.79 16.35
CA THR A 177 2.77 6.37 15.08
C THR A 177 1.88 5.41 14.31
N ALA A 178 2.25 4.12 14.22
CA ALA A 178 1.46 3.13 13.49
C ALA A 178 0.11 2.86 14.15
N VAL A 179 0.10 2.63 15.48
CA VAL A 179 -1.11 2.36 16.25
C VAL A 179 -2.09 3.55 16.19
N SER A 180 -1.55 4.78 16.30
CA SER A 180 -2.38 5.99 16.22
C SER A 180 -2.98 6.26 14.83
N ARG A 181 -2.70 5.45 13.82
CA ARG A 181 -3.36 5.53 12.50
C ARG A 181 -4.67 4.76 12.45
N ALA A 182 -4.88 3.79 13.33
CA ALA A 182 -6.11 3.02 13.41
C ALA A 182 -7.20 3.80 14.17
N LYS A 183 -8.39 3.94 13.56
CA LYS A 183 -9.57 4.55 14.21
C LYS A 183 -10.40 3.52 14.98
N ARG A 184 -10.48 2.30 14.48
CA ARG A 184 -11.36 1.25 15.01
C ARG A 184 -10.61 -0.05 15.33
N LEU A 185 -9.82 -0.57 14.37
CA LEU A 185 -9.17 -1.86 14.50
C LEU A 185 -7.69 -1.77 14.09
N LEU A 186 -6.82 -2.38 14.92
CA LEU A 186 -5.40 -2.61 14.63
C LEU A 186 -5.11 -4.12 14.70
#